data_abd161a2ac00b669232f87558a3f3dfd
#
_entry.id   abd161a2ac00b669232f87558a3f3dfd
#
_cell.length_a   1.000
_cell.length_b   1.000
_cell.length_c   1.000
_cell.angle_alpha   90.00
_cell.angle_beta   90.00
_cell.angle_gamma   90.00
#
_symmetry.space_group_name_H-M   'P 1'
#
loop_
_entity.id
_entity.type
_entity.pdbx_description
1 polymer ?
#
loop_
_entity_poly.entity_id
_entity_poly.type
_entity_poly.pdbx_seq_one_letter_code
_entity_poly.pdbx_strand_id
1 'polypeptide(L)'
;VRRKVLSMVFQNFGLLPHRTVLQNIAFGLELQGVPRIEREEDALVAMEQVGLAGYESQMIRQLSGGMQQRVGLARALASNPEVLLMDEAFSALDPLIRIQMQDELLALQAKMKKTIVFITHDLNEAIKLGDRIAIMKDGEIVQVGTSEQILTSPANEYVKRFVENVDRTRIVTASSIMIERPHIVQLRMKEGPEGAIRKMRENDLKVLPVVDDDGT
;
A
#
# COMPACT_ATOMS: atom_id res chain seq x y z
N VAL A 1 15.56 -0.01 -22.11
CA VAL A 1 14.80 0.38 -20.92
C VAL A 1 13.88 -0.76 -20.49
N ARG A 2 12.92 -1.23 -21.32
CA ARG A 2 11.90 -2.26 -20.94
C ARG A 2 12.45 -3.57 -20.40
N ARG A 3 13.64 -4.01 -20.81
CA ARG A 3 14.16 -5.35 -20.44
C ARG A 3 14.88 -5.41 -19.09
N LYS A 4 15.34 -4.27 -18.56
CA LYS A 4 16.17 -4.24 -17.34
C LYS A 4 15.63 -3.32 -16.24
N VAL A 5 14.85 -2.30 -16.62
CA VAL A 5 14.37 -1.26 -15.68
C VAL A 5 12.96 -1.54 -15.17
N LEU A 6 12.12 -2.14 -16.03
CA LEU A 6 10.70 -2.32 -15.75
C LEU A 6 10.33 -3.80 -15.77
N SER A 7 9.58 -4.25 -14.78
CA SER A 7 8.87 -5.52 -14.79
C SER A 7 7.40 -5.31 -14.46
N MET A 8 6.56 -6.26 -14.87
CA MET A 8 5.11 -6.14 -14.68
C MET A 8 4.50 -7.43 -14.13
N VAL A 9 3.63 -7.27 -13.15
CA VAL A 9 2.73 -8.30 -12.63
C VAL A 9 1.34 -8.03 -13.20
N PHE A 10 0.77 -9.01 -13.89
CA PHE A 10 -0.52 -8.91 -14.57
C PHE A 10 -1.66 -9.37 -13.68
N GLN A 11 -2.86 -8.84 -13.89
CA GLN A 11 -4.09 -9.20 -13.19
C GLN A 11 -4.37 -10.71 -13.18
N ASN A 12 -4.20 -11.39 -14.30
CA ASN A 12 -4.38 -12.84 -14.46
C ASN A 12 -3.06 -13.61 -14.39
N PHE A 13 -2.08 -13.10 -13.64
CA PHE A 13 -0.75 -13.68 -13.40
C PHE A 13 0.09 -13.90 -14.66
N GLY A 14 -0.51 -14.15 -15.84
CA GLY A 14 0.15 -14.38 -17.11
C GLY A 14 1.17 -15.55 -17.06
N LEU A 15 0.87 -16.58 -16.27
CA LEU A 15 1.75 -17.73 -16.08
C LEU A 15 1.64 -18.70 -17.27
N LEU A 16 2.74 -19.40 -17.54
CA LEU A 16 2.85 -20.40 -18.60
C LEU A 16 2.46 -21.77 -18.04
N PRO A 17 1.28 -22.34 -18.40
CA PRO A 17 0.72 -23.53 -17.74
C PRO A 17 1.51 -24.81 -18.05
N HIS A 18 2.31 -24.80 -19.12
CA HIS A 18 3.14 -25.92 -19.57
C HIS A 18 4.56 -25.87 -18.99
N ARG A 19 4.87 -24.90 -18.13
CA ARG A 19 6.16 -24.73 -17.45
C ARG A 19 6.02 -24.93 -15.95
N THR A 20 7.10 -25.37 -15.31
CA THR A 20 7.19 -25.45 -13.85
C THR A 20 7.26 -24.06 -13.21
N VAL A 21 7.17 -23.99 -11.88
CA VAL A 21 7.33 -22.75 -11.11
C VAL A 21 8.68 -22.09 -11.44
N LEU A 22 9.79 -22.84 -11.30
CA LEU A 22 11.14 -22.33 -11.59
C LEU A 22 11.25 -21.80 -13.03
N GLN A 23 10.72 -22.55 -14.00
CA GLN A 23 10.75 -22.14 -15.41
C GLN A 23 9.89 -20.92 -15.71
N ASN A 24 8.78 -20.73 -14.99
CA ASN A 24 7.98 -19.51 -15.08
C ASN A 24 8.74 -18.30 -14.57
N ILE A 25 9.39 -18.44 -13.42
CA ILE A 25 10.13 -17.34 -12.79
C ILE A 25 11.36 -16.97 -13.64
N ALA A 26 12.10 -17.95 -14.12
CA ALA A 26 13.26 -17.76 -14.99
C ALA A 26 12.91 -17.22 -16.39
N PHE A 27 11.63 -17.21 -16.79
CA PHE A 27 11.23 -16.92 -18.18
C PHE A 27 11.64 -15.52 -18.64
N GLY A 28 11.52 -14.51 -17.79
CA GLY A 28 11.93 -13.14 -18.12
C GLY A 28 13.43 -13.04 -18.43
N LEU A 29 14.25 -13.74 -17.68
CA LEU A 29 15.71 -13.82 -17.86
C LEU A 29 16.07 -14.65 -19.10
N GLU A 30 15.31 -15.72 -19.40
CA GLU A 30 15.45 -16.49 -20.63
C GLU A 30 15.28 -15.60 -21.88
N LEU A 31 14.26 -14.74 -21.91
CA LEU A 31 14.02 -13.79 -22.99
C LEU A 31 15.11 -12.72 -23.11
N GLN A 32 15.84 -12.46 -22.04
CA GLN A 32 16.99 -11.56 -22.01
C GLN A 32 18.27 -12.23 -22.50
N GLY A 33 18.27 -13.55 -22.72
CA GLY A 33 19.42 -14.33 -23.15
C GLY A 33 20.38 -14.70 -22.01
N VAL A 34 19.93 -14.63 -20.76
CA VAL A 34 20.75 -15.02 -19.59
C VAL A 34 21.01 -16.53 -19.63
N PRO A 35 22.25 -16.98 -19.39
CA PRO A 35 22.61 -18.40 -19.36
C PRO A 35 21.74 -19.20 -18.37
N ARG A 36 21.50 -20.49 -18.69
CA ARG A 36 20.56 -21.31 -17.91
C ARG A 36 20.93 -21.38 -16.43
N ILE A 37 22.19 -21.57 -16.10
CA ILE A 37 22.64 -21.72 -14.70
C ILE A 37 22.34 -20.42 -13.94
N GLU A 38 22.75 -19.28 -14.45
CA GLU A 38 22.58 -17.97 -13.84
C GLU A 38 21.09 -17.62 -13.66
N ARG A 39 20.25 -17.82 -14.68
CA ARG A 39 18.82 -17.52 -14.57
C ARG A 39 18.06 -18.43 -13.62
N GLU A 40 18.48 -19.70 -13.48
CA GLU A 40 17.88 -20.62 -12.49
C GLU A 40 18.30 -20.22 -11.06
N GLU A 41 19.53 -19.77 -10.83
CA GLU A 41 20.00 -19.23 -9.55
C GLU A 41 19.21 -17.96 -9.17
N ASP A 42 19.10 -16.98 -10.07
CA ASP A 42 18.30 -15.77 -9.83
C ASP A 42 16.82 -16.09 -9.55
N ALA A 43 16.26 -17.07 -10.27
CA ALA A 43 14.90 -17.52 -10.06
C ALA A 43 14.71 -18.18 -8.69
N LEU A 44 15.67 -18.96 -8.20
CA LEU A 44 15.63 -19.55 -6.85
C LEU A 44 15.67 -18.46 -5.77
N VAL A 45 16.53 -17.46 -5.92
CA VAL A 45 16.56 -16.31 -5.01
C VAL A 45 15.20 -15.59 -4.95
N ALA A 46 14.60 -15.35 -6.12
CA ALA A 46 13.28 -14.72 -6.20
C ALA A 46 12.18 -15.61 -5.59
N MET A 47 12.27 -16.94 -5.73
CA MET A 47 11.35 -17.90 -5.11
C MET A 47 11.42 -17.82 -3.57
N GLU A 48 12.62 -17.77 -3.02
CA GLU A 48 12.83 -17.66 -1.57
C GLU A 48 12.22 -16.36 -1.02
N GLN A 49 12.41 -15.24 -1.72
CA GLN A 49 11.86 -13.94 -1.34
C GLN A 49 10.33 -13.93 -1.20
N VAL A 50 9.62 -14.74 -1.99
CA VAL A 50 8.15 -14.83 -1.96
C VAL A 50 7.64 -16.08 -1.24
N GLY A 51 8.51 -16.85 -0.57
CA GLY A 51 8.11 -18.03 0.21
C GLY A 51 7.66 -19.22 -0.65
N LEU A 52 8.27 -19.43 -1.81
CA LEU A 52 8.00 -20.56 -2.73
C LEU A 52 9.12 -21.60 -2.77
N ALA A 53 10.08 -21.57 -1.85
CA ALA A 53 11.13 -22.59 -1.77
C ALA A 53 10.51 -24.00 -1.61
N GLY A 54 11.01 -24.97 -2.38
CA GLY A 54 10.51 -26.35 -2.40
C GLY A 54 9.42 -26.62 -3.46
N TYR A 55 8.99 -25.59 -4.22
CA TYR A 55 7.97 -25.72 -5.26
C TYR A 55 8.53 -25.64 -6.68
N GLU A 56 9.84 -25.74 -6.88
CA GLU A 56 10.59 -25.51 -8.12
C GLU A 56 10.07 -26.35 -9.29
N SER A 57 9.81 -27.64 -9.05
CA SER A 57 9.39 -28.61 -10.04
C SER A 57 7.89 -28.71 -10.24
N GLN A 58 7.08 -28.04 -9.40
CA GLN A 58 5.63 -28.10 -9.50
C GLN A 58 5.11 -27.37 -10.74
N MET A 59 4.01 -27.89 -11.29
CA MET A 59 3.30 -27.25 -12.40
C MET A 59 2.31 -26.22 -11.86
N ILE A 60 2.09 -25.13 -12.60
CA ILE A 60 1.21 -24.00 -12.19
C ILE A 60 -0.20 -24.49 -11.80
N ARG A 61 -0.76 -25.48 -12.48
CA ARG A 61 -2.09 -26.04 -12.17
C ARG A 61 -2.21 -26.71 -10.80
N GLN A 62 -1.09 -27.02 -10.15
CA GLN A 62 -1.03 -27.66 -8.83
C GLN A 62 -1.03 -26.65 -7.68
N LEU A 63 -0.96 -25.34 -8.00
CA LEU A 63 -0.83 -24.26 -7.06
C LEU A 63 -2.19 -23.60 -6.77
N SER A 64 -2.38 -23.11 -5.54
CA SER A 64 -3.47 -22.22 -5.19
C SER A 64 -3.35 -20.86 -5.90
N GLY A 65 -4.44 -20.07 -5.97
CA GLY A 65 -4.42 -18.74 -6.57
C GLY A 65 -3.37 -17.81 -5.95
N GLY A 66 -3.25 -17.81 -4.61
CA GLY A 66 -2.22 -17.03 -3.91
C GLY A 66 -0.79 -17.49 -4.25
N MET A 67 -0.56 -18.80 -4.39
CA MET A 67 0.75 -19.31 -4.83
C MET A 67 1.06 -18.91 -6.28
N GLN A 68 0.07 -18.95 -7.17
CA GLN A 68 0.23 -18.50 -8.56
C GLN A 68 0.57 -17.00 -8.61
N GLN A 69 -0.06 -16.19 -7.75
CA GLN A 69 0.28 -14.78 -7.60
C GLN A 69 1.74 -14.57 -7.18
N ARG A 70 2.20 -15.34 -6.19
CA ARG A 70 3.62 -15.31 -5.75
C ARG A 70 4.58 -15.71 -6.88
N VAL A 71 4.21 -16.68 -7.74
CA VAL A 71 5.01 -17.02 -8.94
C VAL A 71 5.09 -15.84 -9.89
N GLY A 72 3.97 -15.14 -10.13
CA GLY A 72 3.93 -13.93 -10.97
C GLY A 72 4.82 -12.82 -10.42
N LEU A 73 4.76 -12.60 -9.10
CA LEU A 73 5.59 -11.62 -8.40
C LEU A 73 7.08 -11.99 -8.47
N ALA A 74 7.43 -13.25 -8.14
CA ALA A 74 8.81 -13.74 -8.23
C ALA A 74 9.38 -13.62 -9.63
N ARG A 75 8.60 -13.94 -10.67
CA ARG A 75 9.01 -13.76 -12.08
C ARG A 75 9.35 -12.30 -12.40
N ALA A 76 8.55 -11.37 -11.89
CA ALA A 76 8.81 -9.96 -12.09
C ALA A 76 10.05 -9.48 -11.33
N LEU A 77 10.32 -10.05 -10.14
CA LEU A 77 11.46 -9.71 -9.30
C LEU A 77 12.77 -10.34 -9.76
N ALA A 78 12.75 -11.53 -10.37
CA ALA A 78 13.94 -12.28 -10.79
C ALA A 78 14.89 -11.46 -11.68
N SER A 79 14.35 -10.54 -12.50
CA SER A 79 15.16 -9.63 -13.33
C SER A 79 15.70 -8.41 -12.56
N ASN A 80 15.50 -8.34 -11.26
CA ASN A 80 15.92 -7.25 -10.37
C ASN A 80 15.57 -5.84 -10.91
N PRO A 81 14.30 -5.56 -11.28
CA PRO A 81 13.91 -4.29 -11.90
C PRO A 81 14.03 -3.12 -10.92
N GLU A 82 14.21 -1.91 -11.44
CA GLU A 82 14.13 -0.67 -10.64
C GLU A 82 12.69 -0.30 -10.32
N VAL A 83 11.78 -0.55 -11.25
CA VAL A 83 10.36 -0.24 -11.15
C VAL A 83 9.52 -1.48 -11.41
N LEU A 84 8.59 -1.77 -10.51
CA LEU A 84 7.61 -2.84 -10.62
C LEU A 84 6.23 -2.25 -10.92
N LEU A 85 5.66 -2.61 -12.06
CA LEU A 85 4.28 -2.28 -12.41
C LEU A 85 3.38 -3.42 -11.96
N MET A 86 2.29 -3.10 -11.27
CA MET A 86 1.31 -4.08 -10.82
C MET A 86 -0.08 -3.63 -11.26
N ASP A 87 -0.71 -4.42 -12.12
CA ASP A 87 -2.01 -4.12 -12.69
C ASP A 87 -3.07 -5.03 -12.06
N GLU A 88 -3.88 -4.46 -11.17
CA GLU A 88 -4.91 -5.15 -10.40
C GLU A 88 -4.47 -6.51 -9.84
N ALA A 89 -3.24 -6.58 -9.37
CA ALA A 89 -2.55 -7.82 -9.08
C ALA A 89 -3.27 -8.71 -8.03
N PHE A 90 -4.10 -8.14 -7.16
CA PHE A 90 -4.80 -8.88 -6.11
C PHE A 90 -6.30 -9.05 -6.35
N SER A 91 -6.85 -8.54 -7.46
CA SER A 91 -8.30 -8.56 -7.73
C SER A 91 -8.89 -9.97 -7.86
N ALA A 92 -8.11 -10.93 -8.36
CA ALA A 92 -8.52 -12.33 -8.55
C ALA A 92 -8.43 -13.20 -7.28
N LEU A 93 -7.95 -12.66 -6.15
CA LEU A 93 -7.78 -13.38 -4.90
C LEU A 93 -9.02 -13.23 -3.99
N ASP A 94 -9.27 -14.25 -3.18
CA ASP A 94 -10.25 -14.15 -2.11
C ASP A 94 -9.81 -13.12 -1.04
N PRO A 95 -10.74 -12.55 -0.26
CA PRO A 95 -10.45 -11.43 0.63
C PRO A 95 -9.35 -11.71 1.66
N LEU A 96 -9.27 -12.94 2.20
CA LEU A 96 -8.31 -13.29 3.23
C LEU A 96 -6.88 -13.38 2.65
N ILE A 97 -6.74 -14.09 1.53
CA ILE A 97 -5.46 -14.23 0.82
C ILE A 97 -5.01 -12.86 0.28
N ARG A 98 -5.94 -12.02 -0.18
CA ARG A 98 -5.64 -10.65 -0.63
C ARG A 98 -4.97 -9.82 0.48
N ILE A 99 -5.55 -9.81 1.68
CA ILE A 99 -4.98 -9.10 2.83
C ILE A 99 -3.57 -9.61 3.14
N GLN A 100 -3.39 -10.92 3.18
CA GLN A 100 -2.08 -11.54 3.43
C GLN A 100 -1.05 -11.14 2.36
N MET A 101 -1.42 -11.19 1.08
CA MET A 101 -0.53 -10.81 -0.04
C MET A 101 -0.14 -9.32 -0.02
N GLN A 102 -1.05 -8.45 0.41
CA GLN A 102 -0.75 -7.03 0.61
C GLN A 102 0.28 -6.82 1.72
N ASP A 103 0.12 -7.51 2.86
CA ASP A 103 1.06 -7.41 3.98
C ASP A 103 2.45 -7.96 3.60
N GLU A 104 2.49 -9.05 2.83
CA GLU A 104 3.73 -9.60 2.28
C GLU A 104 4.40 -8.63 1.30
N LEU A 105 3.63 -7.97 0.43
CA LEU A 105 4.16 -6.97 -0.50
C LEU A 105 4.78 -5.79 0.24
N LEU A 106 4.13 -5.29 1.29
CA LEU A 106 4.67 -4.21 2.14
C LEU A 106 5.98 -4.64 2.82
N ALA A 107 6.02 -5.84 3.40
CA ALA A 107 7.23 -6.39 4.02
C ALA A 107 8.38 -6.57 3.02
N LEU A 108 8.06 -7.00 1.81
CA LEU A 108 9.02 -7.16 0.72
C LEU A 108 9.54 -5.80 0.23
N GLN A 109 8.65 -4.82 0.04
CA GLN A 109 8.99 -3.46 -0.38
C GLN A 109 9.92 -2.78 0.63
N ALA A 110 9.66 -2.93 1.94
CA ALA A 110 10.50 -2.38 3.00
C ALA A 110 11.96 -2.90 2.94
N LYS A 111 12.14 -4.16 2.50
CA LYS A 111 13.47 -4.77 2.33
C LYS A 111 14.14 -4.34 1.03
N MET A 112 13.39 -4.32 -0.07
CA MET A 112 13.94 -4.10 -1.42
C MET A 112 14.08 -2.62 -1.79
N LYS A 113 13.26 -1.74 -1.19
CA LYS A 113 13.21 -0.28 -1.47
C LYS A 113 13.05 0.05 -2.95
N LYS A 114 12.24 -0.73 -3.67
CA LYS A 114 11.94 -0.55 -5.10
C LYS A 114 10.79 0.41 -5.30
N THR A 115 10.75 1.08 -6.45
CA THR A 115 9.56 1.83 -6.86
C THR A 115 8.48 0.86 -7.36
N ILE A 116 7.30 0.94 -6.78
CA ILE A 116 6.14 0.16 -7.21
C ILE A 116 5.07 1.12 -7.73
N VAL A 117 4.59 0.90 -8.95
CA VAL A 117 3.40 1.55 -9.49
C VAL A 117 2.28 0.52 -9.47
N PHE A 118 1.31 0.73 -8.58
CA PHE A 118 0.21 -0.21 -8.34
C PHE A 118 -1.11 0.37 -8.85
N ILE A 119 -1.78 -0.35 -9.75
CA ILE A 119 -3.09 0.01 -10.27
C ILE A 119 -4.14 -0.85 -9.56
N THR A 120 -5.15 -0.19 -9.02
CA THR A 120 -6.29 -0.84 -8.37
C THR A 120 -7.55 0.02 -8.53
N HIS A 121 -8.70 -0.62 -8.50
CA HIS A 121 -10.00 0.04 -8.36
C HIS A 121 -10.49 0.09 -6.90
N ASP A 122 -9.76 -0.55 -5.97
CA ASP A 122 -10.08 -0.56 -4.54
C ASP A 122 -9.27 0.53 -3.82
N LEU A 123 -9.99 1.54 -3.33
CA LEU A 123 -9.37 2.66 -2.61
C LEU A 123 -8.70 2.23 -1.29
N ASN A 124 -9.23 1.20 -0.61
CA ASN A 124 -8.60 0.70 0.62
C ASN A 124 -7.25 0.04 0.33
N GLU A 125 -7.11 -0.65 -0.83
CA GLU A 125 -5.80 -1.12 -1.29
C GLU A 125 -4.84 0.04 -1.55
N ALA A 126 -5.29 1.06 -2.30
CA ALA A 126 -4.47 2.23 -2.60
C ALA A 126 -3.99 2.93 -1.33
N ILE A 127 -4.86 3.06 -0.33
CA ILE A 127 -4.55 3.67 0.96
C ILE A 127 -3.57 2.82 1.78
N LYS A 128 -3.74 1.50 1.77
CA LYS A 128 -2.90 0.57 2.52
C LYS A 128 -1.49 0.46 1.94
N LEU A 129 -1.37 0.46 0.60
CA LEU A 129 -0.13 0.13 -0.10
C LEU A 129 0.64 1.37 -0.56
N GLY A 130 -0.05 2.50 -0.83
CA GLY A 130 0.53 3.63 -1.52
C GLY A 130 1.06 4.73 -0.60
N ASP A 131 2.31 5.12 -0.77
CA ASP A 131 2.86 6.36 -0.20
C ASP A 131 2.19 7.60 -0.85
N ARG A 132 1.86 7.48 -2.13
CA ARG A 132 1.12 8.48 -2.91
C ARG A 132 0.05 7.82 -3.76
N ILE A 133 -1.11 8.44 -3.84
CA ILE A 133 -2.27 7.97 -4.58
C ILE A 133 -2.57 8.96 -5.71
N ALA A 134 -2.73 8.45 -6.93
CA ALA A 134 -3.24 9.20 -8.06
C ALA A 134 -4.66 8.72 -8.39
N ILE A 135 -5.64 9.59 -8.25
CA ILE A 135 -7.03 9.30 -8.65
C ILE A 135 -7.19 9.69 -10.12
N MET A 136 -7.66 8.73 -10.91
CA MET A 136 -7.91 8.90 -12.34
C MET A 136 -9.39 8.85 -12.65
N LYS A 137 -9.81 9.65 -13.64
CA LYS A 137 -11.15 9.63 -14.21
C LYS A 137 -11.06 9.98 -15.69
N ASP A 138 -11.76 9.21 -16.53
CA ASP A 138 -11.85 9.44 -17.98
C ASP A 138 -10.47 9.60 -18.68
N GLY A 139 -9.46 8.86 -18.17
CA GLY A 139 -8.09 8.89 -18.71
C GLY A 139 -7.21 10.02 -18.18
N GLU A 140 -7.74 10.89 -17.32
CA GLU A 140 -7.01 12.02 -16.74
C GLU A 140 -6.73 11.83 -15.24
N ILE A 141 -5.62 12.39 -14.78
CA ILE A 141 -5.30 12.44 -13.34
C ILE A 141 -6.07 13.62 -12.73
N VAL A 142 -6.99 13.29 -11.83
CA VAL A 142 -7.86 14.26 -11.13
C VAL A 142 -7.19 14.83 -9.90
N GLN A 143 -6.51 13.97 -9.13
CA GLN A 143 -5.79 14.38 -7.92
C GLN A 143 -4.62 13.43 -7.66
N VAL A 144 -3.53 13.97 -7.14
CA VAL A 144 -2.39 13.20 -6.60
C VAL A 144 -2.06 13.72 -5.21
N GLY A 145 -1.94 12.79 -4.25
CA GLY A 145 -1.62 13.16 -2.86
C GLY A 145 -1.30 11.95 -2.00
N THR A 146 -1.02 12.18 -0.72
CA THR A 146 -1.00 11.14 0.31
C THR A 146 -2.44 10.69 0.62
N SER A 147 -2.60 9.53 1.26
CA SER A 147 -3.91 9.06 1.72
C SER A 147 -4.64 10.12 2.57
N GLU A 148 -3.92 10.79 3.45
CA GLU A 148 -4.46 11.88 4.28
C GLU A 148 -4.95 13.07 3.43
N GLN A 149 -4.14 13.55 2.48
CA GLN A 149 -4.53 14.66 1.58
C GLN A 149 -5.76 14.34 0.75
N ILE A 150 -5.84 13.12 0.21
CA ILE A 150 -6.99 12.66 -0.57
C ILE A 150 -8.28 12.65 0.26
N LEU A 151 -8.19 12.24 1.53
CA LEU A 151 -9.35 12.12 2.43
C LEU A 151 -9.79 13.44 3.06
N THR A 152 -8.84 14.34 3.38
CA THR A 152 -9.13 15.60 4.09
C THR A 152 -9.36 16.77 3.15
N SER A 153 -8.77 16.74 1.95
CA SER A 153 -8.78 17.85 0.98
C SER A 153 -9.07 17.34 -0.43
N PRO A 154 -10.26 16.75 -0.69
CA PRO A 154 -10.63 16.26 -2.01
C PRO A 154 -10.71 17.43 -3.02
N ALA A 155 -10.08 17.26 -4.19
CA ALA A 155 -9.94 18.30 -5.20
C ALA A 155 -11.27 18.69 -5.85
N ASN A 156 -12.25 17.81 -5.90
CA ASN A 156 -13.56 18.05 -6.46
C ASN A 156 -14.62 17.10 -5.91
N GLU A 157 -15.88 17.27 -6.33
CA GLU A 157 -17.02 16.46 -5.87
C GLU A 157 -16.90 14.97 -6.27
N TYR A 158 -16.23 14.67 -7.38
CA TYR A 158 -15.96 13.28 -7.78
C TYR A 158 -15.05 12.58 -6.75
N VAL A 159 -13.92 13.20 -6.41
CA VAL A 159 -13.00 12.65 -5.40
C VAL A 159 -13.68 12.53 -4.05
N LYS A 160 -14.44 13.56 -3.65
CA LYS A 160 -15.20 13.56 -2.39
C LYS A 160 -16.14 12.36 -2.26
N ARG A 161 -16.92 12.06 -3.31
CA ARG A 161 -17.79 10.89 -3.35
C ARG A 161 -17.01 9.58 -3.37
N PHE A 162 -15.88 9.56 -4.08
CA PHE A 162 -15.03 8.37 -4.17
C PHE A 162 -14.46 7.95 -2.82
N VAL A 163 -14.17 8.92 -1.93
CA VAL A 163 -13.61 8.68 -0.59
C VAL A 163 -14.65 8.64 0.52
N GLU A 164 -15.94 8.84 0.22
CA GLU A 164 -17.02 8.99 1.22
C GLU A 164 -17.18 7.78 2.13
N ASN A 165 -16.99 6.58 1.58
CA ASN A 165 -17.19 5.32 2.30
C ASN A 165 -15.92 4.75 2.95
N VAL A 166 -14.82 5.52 2.95
CA VAL A 166 -13.56 5.06 3.56
C VAL A 166 -13.58 5.27 5.06
N ASP A 167 -13.18 4.25 5.80
CA ASP A 167 -12.97 4.36 7.24
C ASP A 167 -11.76 5.27 7.54
N ARG A 168 -12.06 6.51 7.86
CA ARG A 168 -11.06 7.55 8.15
C ARG A 168 -10.30 7.33 9.45
N THR A 169 -10.83 6.52 10.36
CA THR A 169 -10.23 6.32 11.69
C THR A 169 -8.85 5.67 11.67
N ARG A 170 -8.53 4.96 10.59
CA ARG A 170 -7.24 4.28 10.42
C ARG A 170 -6.14 5.15 9.78
N ILE A 171 -6.50 6.33 9.28
CA ILE A 171 -5.63 7.13 8.42
C ILE A 171 -5.40 8.51 9.01
N VAL A 172 -6.47 9.08 9.57
CA VAL A 172 -6.43 10.42 10.16
C VAL A 172 -5.71 10.35 11.49
N THR A 173 -4.60 11.07 11.60
CA THR A 173 -3.85 11.17 12.85
C THR A 173 -4.45 12.24 13.78
N ALA A 174 -4.18 12.17 15.08
CA ALA A 174 -4.60 13.21 16.00
C ALA A 174 -4.07 14.59 15.57
N SER A 175 -2.83 14.64 15.05
CA SER A 175 -2.23 15.89 14.57
C SER A 175 -2.94 16.49 13.36
N SER A 176 -3.55 15.66 12.47
CA SER A 176 -4.24 16.15 11.27
C SER A 176 -5.65 16.70 11.53
N ILE A 177 -6.24 16.34 12.67
CA ILE A 177 -7.56 16.86 13.10
C ILE A 177 -7.47 17.82 14.27
N MET A 178 -6.29 17.97 14.83
CA MET A 178 -6.03 18.88 15.92
C MET A 178 -6.25 20.33 15.49
N ILE A 179 -7.03 21.08 16.27
CA ILE A 179 -7.15 22.52 16.09
C ILE A 179 -5.89 23.16 16.66
N GLU A 180 -5.01 23.66 15.80
CA GLU A 180 -3.87 24.49 16.25
C GLU A 180 -4.43 25.81 16.82
N ARG A 181 -4.41 25.93 18.13
CA ARG A 181 -4.68 27.20 18.79
C ARG A 181 -3.36 27.77 19.31
N PRO A 182 -3.07 29.06 19.07
CA PRO A 182 -1.84 29.68 19.55
C PRO A 182 -1.76 29.69 21.09
N HIS A 183 -2.89 29.57 21.77
CA HIS A 183 -2.98 29.45 23.24
C HIS A 183 -4.03 28.41 23.61
N ILE A 184 -3.60 27.35 24.27
CA ILE A 184 -4.53 26.39 24.89
C ILE A 184 -5.19 27.09 26.07
N VAL A 185 -6.52 27.21 26.01
CA VAL A 185 -7.29 27.72 27.16
C VAL A 185 -7.26 26.66 28.24
N GLN A 186 -6.63 26.97 29.37
CA GLN A 186 -6.43 26.05 30.49
C GLN A 186 -7.18 26.59 31.74
N LEU A 187 -7.56 25.66 32.59
CA LEU A 187 -8.09 25.94 33.92
C LEU A 187 -7.01 25.59 34.94
N ARG A 188 -6.70 26.51 35.85
CA ARG A 188 -5.81 26.19 36.98
C ARG A 188 -6.61 25.53 38.11
N MET A 189 -5.97 24.61 38.85
CA MET A 189 -6.62 23.88 39.95
C MET A 189 -7.35 24.80 40.98
N LYS A 190 -6.88 26.03 41.14
CA LYS A 190 -7.46 26.99 42.07
C LYS A 190 -8.68 27.73 41.51
N GLU A 191 -8.96 27.59 40.22
CA GLU A 191 -10.13 28.22 39.60
C GLU A 191 -11.37 27.35 39.83
N GLY A 192 -12.41 27.92 40.36
CA GLY A 192 -13.65 27.20 40.65
C GLY A 192 -14.52 26.93 39.42
N PRO A 193 -15.65 26.19 39.58
CA PRO A 193 -16.55 25.83 38.48
C PRO A 193 -17.08 27.01 37.67
N GLU A 194 -17.31 28.15 38.30
CA GLU A 194 -17.78 29.37 37.60
C GLU A 194 -16.72 29.89 36.60
N GLY A 195 -15.45 29.89 37.02
CA GLY A 195 -14.34 30.25 36.15
C GLY A 195 -14.21 29.29 34.93
N ALA A 196 -14.39 27.99 35.16
CA ALA A 196 -14.42 26.98 34.12
C ALA A 196 -15.54 27.24 33.10
N ILE A 197 -16.78 27.42 33.58
CA ILE A 197 -17.94 27.67 32.72
C ILE A 197 -17.77 28.95 31.89
N ARG A 198 -17.26 30.02 32.50
CA ARG A 198 -16.99 31.28 31.81
C ARG A 198 -15.97 31.07 30.68
N LYS A 199 -14.80 30.46 30.96
CA LYS A 199 -13.76 30.19 29.95
C LYS A 199 -14.28 29.29 28.83
N MET A 200 -15.10 28.28 29.15
CA MET A 200 -15.69 27.40 28.13
C MET A 200 -16.65 28.19 27.22
N ARG A 201 -17.50 29.05 27.76
CA ARG A 201 -18.45 29.87 26.99
C ARG A 201 -17.74 30.91 26.11
N GLU A 202 -16.76 31.64 26.68
CA GLU A 202 -16.00 32.66 25.94
C GLU A 202 -15.20 32.09 24.76
N ASN A 203 -14.81 30.81 24.83
CA ASN A 203 -13.98 30.17 23.84
C ASN A 203 -14.70 29.06 23.02
N ASP A 204 -16.04 28.93 23.21
CA ASP A 204 -16.85 27.88 22.56
C ASP A 204 -16.26 26.47 22.75
N LEU A 205 -15.91 26.16 24.00
CA LEU A 205 -15.30 24.86 24.35
C LEU A 205 -16.28 24.04 25.18
N LYS A 206 -16.28 22.72 24.93
CA LYS A 206 -17.04 21.74 25.72
C LYS A 206 -16.21 21.11 26.83
N VAL A 207 -14.89 21.22 26.74
CA VAL A 207 -13.91 20.63 27.69
C VAL A 207 -12.74 21.59 27.85
N LEU A 208 -12.22 21.70 29.07
CA LEU A 208 -10.97 22.41 29.35
C LEU A 208 -9.98 21.47 30.04
N PRO A 209 -8.71 21.46 29.68
CA PRO A 209 -7.66 20.80 30.46
C PRO A 209 -7.48 21.55 31.78
N VAL A 210 -7.38 20.81 32.87
CA VAL A 210 -7.01 21.35 34.18
C VAL A 210 -5.54 21.11 34.39
N VAL A 211 -4.81 22.16 34.66
CA VAL A 211 -3.36 22.10 34.89
C VAL A 211 -3.01 22.56 36.29
N ASP A 212 -1.94 22.04 36.83
CA ASP A 212 -1.39 22.53 38.09
C ASP A 212 -0.69 23.90 37.94
N ASP A 213 -0.10 24.39 39.03
CA ASP A 213 0.55 25.70 39.03
C ASP A 213 1.82 25.71 38.15
N ASP A 214 2.38 24.55 37.83
CA ASP A 214 3.58 24.39 36.99
C ASP A 214 3.24 24.17 35.48
N GLY A 215 1.93 24.07 35.13
CA GLY A 215 1.45 23.99 33.78
C GLY A 215 1.49 22.56 33.17
N THR A 216 1.61 21.53 34.01
CA THR A 216 1.56 20.12 33.65
C THR A 216 0.23 19.44 33.92
#